data_5b668f64d3154f42feb109aba36016dc
#
_entry.id   5b668f64d3154f42feb109aba36016dc
#
_cell.length_a   1.000
_cell.length_b   1.000
_cell.length_c   1.000
_cell.angle_alpha   90.00
_cell.angle_beta   90.00
_cell.angle_gamma   90.00
#
_symmetry.space_group_name_H-M   'P 1'
#
loop_
_entity.id
_entity.type
_entity.pdbx_description
1 polymer ?
#
loop_
_entity_poly.entity_id
_entity_poly.type
_entity_poly.pdbx_seq_one_letter_code
_entity_poly.pdbx_strand_id
1 'polypeptide(L)'
;MVDVIVVGAGPAGVMLAAELRLHGVRVVVLEKDAEPPKYVRALGMHSRSMEVLDQRGMLEPFLAEGSTHPAGGFFAGIARPAPERLDTSHPYVLGLPQPITDRLLAEHAVEAGAEIRRGCEVVGLSQDDDGVSVSLADGSELRARYLVGCDGGRSTVRKALGVAFPGEPARRQVLLGEMEATADPAEITARVMEIRKTQLWFGVGPLRDGMFRVVVPAAGVVEDREERTPTLDELKQQLREYAGTDFGVHSPRWLSRFGDATRQAEHYRVGRVLLAGDAAHVHPPLGGQGLNLGLQDAFNLGWKLAAEVNGWAPEGLLDTYEAERHPVADAVLDNVRAQAVVMSPDPDGRAMRRLLTELMAFEEVNRLLLEKVLALDIRYDFGEGHPLLGRRMPDLALKRGRLYELMHQGRGLLLDQNGQLSAEGWADRVDRVVDVSEDLDVPAALLRPDGHVVWTGEDQRELEKHLLQWFGAKR
;
A
#
# COMPACT_ATOMS: atom_id res chain seq x y z
N MET A 1 15.72 -12.01 22.90
CA MET A 1 14.34 -11.50 23.03
C MET A 1 14.03 -10.71 21.77
N VAL A 2 12.89 -10.93 21.17
CA VAL A 2 12.43 -10.22 19.96
C VAL A 2 11.91 -8.85 20.39
N ASP A 3 12.16 -7.80 19.60
CA ASP A 3 11.67 -6.45 19.91
C ASP A 3 10.26 -6.22 19.34
N VAL A 4 10.01 -6.72 18.11
CA VAL A 4 8.73 -6.59 17.43
C VAL A 4 8.28 -7.92 16.82
N ILE A 5 7.03 -8.28 17.05
CA ILE A 5 6.33 -9.34 16.31
C ILE A 5 5.47 -8.70 15.24
N VAL A 6 5.59 -9.14 13.99
CA VAL A 6 4.69 -8.80 12.89
C VAL A 6 3.83 -10.02 12.57
N VAL A 7 2.51 -9.88 12.56
CA VAL A 7 1.58 -10.97 12.23
C VAL A 7 1.08 -10.80 10.81
N GLY A 8 1.45 -11.73 9.93
CA GLY A 8 1.15 -11.73 8.49
C GLY A 8 2.38 -11.40 7.64
N ALA A 9 2.75 -12.32 6.74
CA ALA A 9 3.85 -12.16 5.79
C ALA A 9 3.36 -11.69 4.39
N GLY A 10 2.31 -10.89 4.34
CA GLY A 10 1.92 -10.15 3.14
C GLY A 10 2.81 -8.94 2.90
N PRO A 11 2.62 -8.19 1.78
CA PRO A 11 3.47 -7.06 1.40
C PRO A 11 3.71 -6.04 2.50
N ALA A 12 2.66 -5.63 3.22
CA ALA A 12 2.79 -4.65 4.31
C ALA A 12 3.63 -5.18 5.48
N GLY A 13 3.43 -6.46 5.87
CA GLY A 13 4.16 -7.04 6.99
C GLY A 13 5.65 -7.26 6.70
N VAL A 14 5.98 -7.73 5.49
CA VAL A 14 7.39 -7.93 5.11
C VAL A 14 8.10 -6.61 4.84
N MET A 15 7.43 -5.61 4.25
CA MET A 15 7.98 -4.26 4.10
C MET A 15 8.26 -3.63 5.47
N LEU A 16 7.33 -3.75 6.42
CA LEU A 16 7.55 -3.28 7.78
C LEU A 16 8.73 -3.97 8.45
N ALA A 17 8.86 -5.28 8.26
CA ALA A 17 10.00 -6.03 8.82
C ALA A 17 11.33 -5.55 8.24
N ALA A 18 11.40 -5.25 6.94
CA ALA A 18 12.57 -4.68 6.29
C ALA A 18 12.92 -3.30 6.86
N GLU A 19 11.93 -2.41 6.98
CA GLU A 19 12.12 -1.08 7.60
C GLU A 19 12.64 -1.19 9.04
N LEU A 20 12.08 -2.05 9.86
CA LEU A 20 12.53 -2.27 11.23
C LEU A 20 13.97 -2.79 11.28
N ARG A 21 14.33 -3.72 10.39
CA ARG A 21 15.70 -4.26 10.30
C ARG A 21 16.71 -3.24 9.86
N LEU A 22 16.34 -2.34 8.96
CA LEU A 22 17.18 -1.22 8.52
C LEU A 22 17.66 -0.36 9.72
N HIS A 23 16.82 -0.27 10.75
CA HIS A 23 17.13 0.43 12.01
C HIS A 23 17.66 -0.48 13.13
N GLY A 24 18.05 -1.72 12.83
CA GLY A 24 18.65 -2.65 13.78
C GLY A 24 17.66 -3.32 14.77
N VAL A 25 16.35 -3.14 14.61
CA VAL A 25 15.30 -3.73 15.44
C VAL A 25 15.20 -5.24 15.15
N ARG A 26 15.14 -6.08 16.20
CA ARG A 26 14.97 -7.54 16.07
C ARG A 26 13.49 -7.85 15.86
N VAL A 27 13.15 -8.31 14.64
CA VAL A 27 11.78 -8.59 14.22
C VAL A 27 11.61 -10.04 13.83
N VAL A 28 10.46 -10.62 14.20
CA VAL A 28 9.96 -11.89 13.68
C VAL A 28 8.61 -11.66 13.01
N VAL A 29 8.45 -12.21 11.81
CA VAL A 29 7.19 -12.22 11.07
C VAL A 29 6.56 -13.61 11.24
N LEU A 30 5.31 -13.67 11.71
CA LEU A 30 4.55 -14.90 11.89
C LEU A 30 3.49 -14.99 10.77
N GLU A 31 3.54 -16.07 10.01
CA GLU A 31 2.60 -16.33 8.93
C GLU A 31 1.92 -17.69 9.12
N LYS A 32 0.58 -17.72 9.06
CA LYS A 32 -0.19 -18.94 9.26
C LYS A 32 -0.03 -19.95 8.13
N ASP A 33 0.12 -19.47 6.88
CA ASP A 33 0.27 -20.33 5.72
C ASP A 33 1.70 -20.89 5.65
N ALA A 34 1.84 -22.20 5.44
CA ALA A 34 3.13 -22.87 5.37
C ALA A 34 3.92 -22.48 4.11
N GLU A 35 3.23 -22.12 3.04
CA GLU A 35 3.81 -21.70 1.76
C GLU A 35 3.29 -20.32 1.35
N PRO A 36 4.08 -19.53 0.58
CA PRO A 36 3.59 -18.30 -0.02
C PRO A 36 2.41 -18.57 -0.96
N PRO A 37 1.45 -17.63 -1.07
CA PRO A 37 0.32 -17.77 -1.98
C PRO A 37 0.80 -17.80 -3.44
N LYS A 38 0.29 -18.76 -4.22
CA LYS A 38 0.64 -18.94 -5.65
C LYS A 38 -0.37 -18.22 -6.58
N TYR A 39 -1.35 -17.53 -6.04
CA TYR A 39 -2.40 -16.84 -6.79
C TYR A 39 -2.19 -15.33 -6.79
N VAL A 40 -2.63 -14.69 -7.87
CA VAL A 40 -2.43 -13.25 -8.07
C VAL A 40 -3.65 -12.48 -7.58
N ARG A 41 -3.51 -11.69 -6.53
CA ARG A 41 -4.53 -10.73 -6.06
C ARG A 41 -4.33 -9.37 -6.69
N ALA A 42 -3.15 -8.78 -6.56
CA ALA A 42 -2.78 -7.51 -7.17
C ALA A 42 -1.90 -7.73 -8.41
N LEU A 43 -1.99 -6.80 -9.37
CA LEU A 43 -1.31 -6.87 -10.66
C LEU A 43 -0.34 -5.72 -10.89
N GLY A 44 -0.18 -4.81 -9.92
CA GLY A 44 0.70 -3.68 -10.15
C GLY A 44 0.95 -2.81 -8.94
N MET A 45 1.99 -2.01 -9.09
CA MET A 45 2.45 -1.04 -8.10
C MET A 45 2.39 0.37 -8.71
N HIS A 46 2.00 1.34 -7.90
CA HIS A 46 1.80 2.72 -8.30
C HIS A 46 3.07 3.56 -8.11
N SER A 47 3.07 4.76 -8.69
CA SER A 47 4.20 5.69 -8.62
C SER A 47 4.73 5.90 -7.20
N ARG A 48 3.85 6.12 -6.20
CA ARG A 48 4.31 6.31 -4.82
C ARG A 48 5.01 5.06 -4.25
N SER A 49 4.54 3.86 -4.60
CA SER A 49 5.22 2.63 -4.19
C SER A 49 6.58 2.46 -4.86
N MET A 50 6.73 2.92 -6.13
CA MET A 50 8.04 2.96 -6.79
C MET A 50 8.99 3.93 -6.07
N GLU A 51 8.50 5.12 -5.68
CA GLU A 51 9.29 6.06 -4.90
C GLU A 51 9.74 5.47 -3.55
N VAL A 52 8.86 4.74 -2.86
CA VAL A 52 9.20 4.04 -1.60
C VAL A 52 10.31 3.02 -1.82
N LEU A 53 10.22 2.21 -2.88
CA LEU A 53 11.26 1.24 -3.22
C LEU A 53 12.57 1.91 -3.63
N ASP A 54 12.51 3.00 -4.39
CA ASP A 54 13.69 3.77 -4.82
C ASP A 54 14.40 4.42 -3.62
N GLN A 55 13.64 5.02 -2.69
CA GLN A 55 14.17 5.56 -1.43
C GLN A 55 14.82 4.51 -0.52
N ARG A 56 14.71 3.23 -0.81
CA ARG A 56 15.36 2.12 -0.10
C ARG A 56 16.35 1.34 -0.95
N GLY A 57 16.60 1.78 -2.19
CA GLY A 57 17.51 1.09 -3.11
C GLY A 57 16.99 -0.27 -3.56
N MET A 58 15.67 -0.50 -3.47
CA MET A 58 15.02 -1.77 -3.77
C MET A 58 14.38 -1.83 -5.16
N LEU A 59 14.33 -0.73 -5.91
CA LEU A 59 13.48 -0.60 -7.10
C LEU A 59 13.93 -1.50 -8.27
N GLU A 60 15.24 -1.62 -8.52
CA GLU A 60 15.77 -2.29 -9.70
C GLU A 60 15.32 -3.77 -9.87
N PRO A 61 15.32 -4.62 -8.83
CA PRO A 61 14.81 -5.99 -8.95
C PRO A 61 13.33 -6.05 -9.38
N PHE A 62 12.51 -5.08 -8.96
CA PHE A 62 11.10 -5.00 -9.34
C PHE A 62 10.94 -4.58 -10.81
N LEU A 63 11.72 -3.62 -11.28
CA LEU A 63 11.73 -3.20 -12.68
C LEU A 63 12.21 -4.33 -13.61
N ALA A 64 13.17 -5.13 -13.17
CA ALA A 64 13.72 -6.24 -13.95
C ALA A 64 12.67 -7.36 -14.22
N GLU A 65 11.72 -7.56 -13.31
CA GLU A 65 10.68 -8.60 -13.45
C GLU A 65 9.32 -8.06 -13.89
N GLY A 66 9.10 -6.73 -13.80
CA GLY A 66 7.86 -6.06 -14.14
C GLY A 66 7.82 -5.51 -15.56
N SER A 67 6.69 -4.88 -15.88
CA SER A 67 6.52 -4.12 -17.12
C SER A 67 5.93 -2.76 -16.78
N THR A 68 6.55 -1.70 -17.26
CA THR A 68 6.06 -0.35 -17.05
C THR A 68 4.94 0.00 -18.02
N HIS A 69 3.89 0.64 -17.51
CA HIS A 69 2.74 1.08 -18.29
C HIS A 69 2.45 2.55 -17.99
N PRO A 70 2.07 3.36 -19.01
CA PRO A 70 1.61 4.73 -18.75
C PRO A 70 0.53 4.74 -17.68
N ALA A 71 0.56 5.72 -16.78
CA ALA A 71 -0.37 5.83 -15.67
C ALA A 71 -1.80 6.28 -16.06
N GLY A 72 -2.17 6.22 -17.33
CA GLY A 72 -3.50 6.58 -17.81
C GLY A 72 -4.56 5.50 -17.56
N GLY A 73 -5.83 5.91 -17.45
CA GLY A 73 -6.99 4.99 -17.41
C GLY A 73 -7.25 4.29 -16.08
N PHE A 74 -6.56 4.64 -15.02
CA PHE A 74 -6.70 3.97 -13.71
C PHE A 74 -7.90 4.45 -12.89
N PHE A 75 -8.42 5.64 -13.13
CA PHE A 75 -9.62 6.12 -12.43
C PHE A 75 -10.89 5.56 -13.07
N ALA A 76 -11.59 4.70 -12.34
CA ALA A 76 -12.86 4.05 -12.74
C ALA A 76 -12.82 3.42 -14.14
N GLY A 77 -11.65 3.05 -14.66
CA GLY A 77 -11.49 2.51 -16.00
C GLY A 77 -11.88 3.50 -17.12
N ILE A 78 -11.85 4.81 -16.89
CA ILE A 78 -12.03 5.83 -17.92
C ILE A 78 -10.72 5.95 -18.70
N ALA A 79 -10.76 5.59 -19.98
CA ALA A 79 -9.59 5.67 -20.85
C ALA A 79 -9.21 7.13 -21.14
N ARG A 80 -8.11 7.58 -20.56
CA ARG A 80 -7.47 8.87 -20.81
C ARG A 80 -5.96 8.68 -20.91
N PRO A 81 -5.25 9.50 -21.69
CA PRO A 81 -3.80 9.54 -21.67
C PRO A 81 -3.29 9.83 -20.26
N ALA A 82 -2.07 9.40 -19.95
CA ALA A 82 -1.40 9.87 -18.75
C ALA A 82 -1.23 11.40 -18.81
N PRO A 83 -1.37 12.12 -17.70
CA PRO A 83 -1.07 13.54 -17.64
C PRO A 83 0.38 13.83 -18.03
N GLU A 84 0.61 14.97 -18.69
CA GLU A 84 1.95 15.36 -19.15
C GLU A 84 2.92 15.62 -17.98
N ARG A 85 2.40 16.08 -16.85
CA ARG A 85 3.19 16.45 -15.66
C ARG A 85 2.61 15.81 -14.41
N LEU A 86 3.21 14.71 -14.01
CA LEU A 86 3.06 14.15 -12.67
C LEU A 86 4.30 14.52 -11.86
N ASP A 87 4.11 14.93 -10.61
CA ASP A 87 5.18 15.30 -9.69
C ASP A 87 5.89 14.03 -9.16
N THR A 88 6.57 13.30 -10.04
CA THR A 88 7.30 12.07 -9.70
C THR A 88 8.33 11.72 -10.77
N SER A 89 9.44 11.11 -10.36
CA SER A 89 10.42 10.48 -11.28
C SER A 89 9.92 9.14 -11.86
N HIS A 90 8.79 8.60 -11.33
CA HIS A 90 8.20 7.34 -11.77
C HIS A 90 6.76 7.54 -12.31
N PRO A 91 6.55 8.26 -13.44
CA PRO A 91 5.21 8.60 -13.96
C PRO A 91 4.57 7.40 -14.68
N TYR A 92 4.65 6.21 -14.09
CA TYR A 92 4.15 4.95 -14.63
C TYR A 92 3.59 4.04 -13.54
N VAL A 93 2.84 3.04 -13.93
CA VAL A 93 2.45 1.91 -13.09
C VAL A 93 3.29 0.71 -13.49
N LEU A 94 3.84 0.01 -12.52
CA LEU A 94 4.58 -1.22 -12.74
C LEU A 94 3.62 -2.41 -12.71
N GLY A 95 3.40 -3.04 -13.86
CA GLY A 95 2.67 -4.30 -13.96
C GLY A 95 3.54 -5.43 -13.43
N LEU A 96 3.17 -5.96 -12.25
CA LEU A 96 3.92 -7.03 -11.59
C LEU A 96 2.94 -7.91 -10.80
N PRO A 97 2.84 -9.23 -11.09
CA PRO A 97 2.00 -10.13 -10.30
C PRO A 97 2.41 -10.17 -8.83
N GLN A 98 1.43 -10.08 -7.93
CA GLN A 98 1.68 -10.02 -6.48
C GLN A 98 2.62 -11.12 -5.94
N PRO A 99 2.58 -12.39 -6.36
CA PRO A 99 3.54 -13.39 -5.86
C PRO A 99 5.02 -13.02 -6.11
N ILE A 100 5.30 -12.26 -7.19
CA ILE A 100 6.66 -11.75 -7.46
C ILE A 100 6.97 -10.60 -6.49
N THR A 101 6.03 -9.67 -6.30
CA THR A 101 6.16 -8.59 -5.31
C THR A 101 6.41 -9.16 -3.91
N ASP A 102 5.60 -10.14 -3.49
CA ASP A 102 5.72 -10.79 -2.17
C ASP A 102 7.09 -11.47 -2.00
N ARG A 103 7.58 -12.14 -3.05
CA ARG A 103 8.89 -12.79 -3.03
C ARG A 103 10.03 -11.77 -2.91
N LEU A 104 10.06 -10.74 -3.75
CA LEU A 104 11.12 -9.73 -3.73
C LEU A 104 11.18 -8.97 -2.39
N LEU A 105 10.02 -8.62 -1.83
CA LEU A 105 9.96 -8.00 -0.51
C LEU A 105 10.46 -8.94 0.58
N ALA A 106 10.06 -10.23 0.53
CA ALA A 106 10.47 -11.20 1.53
C ALA A 106 11.98 -11.50 1.46
N GLU A 107 12.54 -11.65 0.25
CA GLU A 107 13.97 -11.81 0.01
C GLU A 107 14.75 -10.62 0.63
N HIS A 108 14.34 -9.40 0.33
CA HIS A 108 14.97 -8.20 0.90
C HIS A 108 14.86 -8.16 2.44
N ALA A 109 13.69 -8.46 3.01
CA ALA A 109 13.52 -8.47 4.47
C ALA A 109 14.42 -9.51 5.15
N VAL A 110 14.57 -10.70 4.54
CA VAL A 110 15.45 -11.77 5.03
C VAL A 110 16.92 -11.35 4.90
N GLU A 111 17.33 -10.76 3.79
CA GLU A 111 18.67 -10.22 3.58
C GLU A 111 19.02 -9.14 4.63
N ALA A 112 18.03 -8.29 4.99
CA ALA A 112 18.17 -7.33 6.08
C ALA A 112 18.21 -7.99 7.48
N GLY A 113 17.96 -9.31 7.58
CA GLY A 113 18.02 -10.10 8.79
C GLY A 113 16.68 -10.24 9.52
N ALA A 114 15.55 -10.08 8.86
CA ALA A 114 14.25 -10.44 9.42
C ALA A 114 14.06 -11.95 9.43
N GLU A 115 13.43 -12.47 10.50
CA GLU A 115 13.05 -13.88 10.60
C GLU A 115 11.57 -14.01 10.16
N ILE A 116 11.29 -14.83 9.14
CA ILE A 116 9.91 -15.13 8.69
C ILE A 116 9.61 -16.59 9.07
N ARG A 117 8.66 -16.79 9.98
CA ARG A 117 8.17 -18.10 10.42
C ARG A 117 6.83 -18.38 9.78
N ARG A 118 6.81 -19.38 8.88
CA ARG A 118 5.59 -19.87 8.24
C ARG A 118 4.99 -21.05 8.98
N GLY A 119 3.67 -21.30 8.78
CA GLY A 119 2.92 -22.31 9.53
C GLY A 119 2.70 -21.94 10.99
N CYS A 120 2.83 -20.65 11.34
CA CYS A 120 2.73 -20.14 12.70
C CYS A 120 1.45 -19.26 12.80
N GLU A 121 0.31 -19.88 13.07
CA GLU A 121 -0.97 -19.18 13.20
C GLU A 121 -1.11 -18.56 14.60
N VAL A 122 -1.27 -17.24 14.65
CA VAL A 122 -1.60 -16.51 15.88
C VAL A 122 -3.10 -16.65 16.16
N VAL A 123 -3.44 -17.19 17.32
CA VAL A 123 -4.82 -17.44 17.77
C VAL A 123 -5.26 -16.54 18.91
N GLY A 124 -4.33 -15.87 19.58
CA GLY A 124 -4.63 -14.95 20.67
C GLY A 124 -3.46 -14.03 20.98
N LEU A 125 -3.75 -12.95 21.71
CA LEU A 125 -2.73 -12.02 22.23
C LEU A 125 -3.15 -11.45 23.57
N SER A 126 -2.16 -11.05 24.37
CA SER A 126 -2.32 -10.24 25.57
C SER A 126 -1.20 -9.19 25.62
N GLN A 127 -1.44 -8.07 26.29
CA GLN A 127 -0.42 -7.05 26.51
C GLN A 127 -0.44 -6.53 27.96
N ASP A 128 0.73 -6.09 28.41
CA ASP A 128 0.94 -5.41 29.70
C ASP A 128 1.89 -4.21 29.51
N ASP A 129 2.33 -3.60 30.60
CA ASP A 129 3.21 -2.41 30.58
C ASP A 129 4.58 -2.72 29.97
N ASP A 130 5.03 -3.97 29.97
CA ASP A 130 6.36 -4.39 29.52
C ASP A 130 6.39 -4.96 28.10
N GLY A 131 5.24 -5.42 27.55
CA GLY A 131 5.22 -6.02 26.22
C GLY A 131 3.92 -6.67 25.81
N VAL A 132 4.01 -7.43 24.72
CA VAL A 132 2.91 -8.17 24.12
C VAL A 132 3.28 -9.66 24.02
N SER A 133 2.37 -10.54 24.43
CA SER A 133 2.48 -11.99 24.24
C SER A 133 1.47 -12.45 23.20
N VAL A 134 1.88 -13.34 22.30
CA VAL A 134 0.99 -14.01 21.34
C VAL A 134 0.97 -15.50 21.61
N SER A 135 -0.24 -16.09 21.51
CA SER A 135 -0.44 -17.54 21.57
C SER A 135 -0.57 -18.08 20.16
N LEU A 136 0.16 -19.15 19.86
CA LEU A 136 0.13 -19.83 18.56
C LEU A 136 -0.79 -21.07 18.61
N ALA A 137 -1.28 -21.49 17.44
CA ALA A 137 -2.17 -22.63 17.32
C ALA A 137 -1.56 -23.98 17.80
N ASP A 138 -0.23 -24.09 17.80
CA ASP A 138 0.51 -25.25 18.33
C ASP A 138 0.65 -25.25 19.87
N GLY A 139 0.11 -24.24 20.55
CA GLY A 139 0.19 -24.05 21.98
C GLY A 139 1.44 -23.32 22.48
N SER A 140 2.35 -22.95 21.61
CA SER A 140 3.52 -22.14 21.97
C SER A 140 3.18 -20.67 22.16
N GLU A 141 4.04 -19.95 22.88
CA GLU A 141 3.90 -18.51 23.12
C GLU A 141 5.17 -17.77 22.72
N LEU A 142 5.00 -16.55 22.21
CA LEU A 142 6.07 -15.62 21.91
C LEU A 142 5.79 -14.27 22.57
N ARG A 143 6.86 -13.61 23.07
CA ARG A 143 6.76 -12.28 23.70
C ARG A 143 7.71 -11.30 23.03
N ALA A 144 7.21 -10.07 22.81
CA ALA A 144 7.97 -8.95 22.28
C ALA A 144 7.57 -7.64 22.97
N ARG A 145 8.29 -6.55 22.70
CA ARG A 145 7.95 -5.21 23.19
C ARG A 145 6.73 -4.62 22.48
N TYR A 146 6.61 -4.89 21.18
CA TYR A 146 5.52 -4.41 20.33
C TYR A 146 5.04 -5.52 19.39
N LEU A 147 3.79 -5.37 18.91
CA LEU A 147 3.20 -6.22 17.89
C LEU A 147 2.54 -5.37 16.81
N VAL A 148 2.68 -5.79 15.55
CA VAL A 148 1.95 -5.16 14.44
C VAL A 148 1.14 -6.23 13.70
N GLY A 149 -0.19 -6.03 13.64
CA GLY A 149 -1.11 -6.86 12.87
C GLY A 149 -1.11 -6.42 11.40
N CYS A 150 -0.55 -7.26 10.52
CA CYS A 150 -0.60 -7.17 9.06
C CYS A 150 -1.33 -8.38 8.46
N ASP A 151 -2.25 -9.00 9.22
CA ASP A 151 -2.88 -10.30 9.01
C ASP A 151 -4.17 -10.23 8.17
N GLY A 152 -4.29 -9.15 7.38
CA GLY A 152 -5.32 -9.01 6.36
C GLY A 152 -6.70 -8.61 6.89
N GLY A 153 -7.67 -8.45 5.99
CA GLY A 153 -8.99 -7.90 6.31
C GLY A 153 -9.79 -8.67 7.36
N ARG A 154 -9.46 -9.95 7.59
CA ARG A 154 -10.06 -10.77 8.65
C ARG A 154 -9.25 -10.80 9.93
N SER A 155 -8.35 -9.86 10.12
CA SER A 155 -7.36 -9.77 11.18
C SER A 155 -7.79 -10.38 12.51
N THR A 156 -7.03 -11.37 12.99
CA THR A 156 -7.14 -11.94 14.32
C THR A 156 -6.64 -10.94 15.36
N VAL A 157 -5.58 -10.21 15.05
CA VAL A 157 -5.01 -9.17 15.93
C VAL A 157 -6.05 -8.08 16.22
N ARG A 158 -6.68 -7.49 15.18
CA ARG A 158 -7.72 -6.47 15.36
C ARG A 158 -8.88 -6.96 16.24
N LYS A 159 -9.35 -8.20 15.99
CA LYS A 159 -10.46 -8.77 16.75
C LYS A 159 -10.08 -9.05 18.20
N ALA A 160 -8.87 -9.54 18.46
CA ALA A 160 -8.40 -9.80 19.81
C ALA A 160 -8.24 -8.50 20.63
N LEU A 161 -7.95 -7.37 19.95
CA LEU A 161 -7.93 -6.05 20.56
C LEU A 161 -9.34 -5.47 20.83
N GLY A 162 -10.39 -6.06 20.26
CA GLY A 162 -11.73 -5.51 20.32
C GLY A 162 -11.92 -4.22 19.49
N VAL A 163 -10.99 -3.92 18.57
CA VAL A 163 -11.08 -2.72 17.73
C VAL A 163 -12.22 -2.87 16.74
N ALA A 164 -13.14 -1.90 16.76
CA ALA A 164 -14.25 -1.84 15.82
C ALA A 164 -13.75 -1.67 14.38
N PHE A 165 -14.53 -2.22 13.42
CA PHE A 165 -14.23 -2.15 12.00
C PHE A 165 -15.44 -1.61 11.23
N PRO A 166 -15.82 -0.33 11.48
CA PRO A 166 -16.96 0.30 10.87
C PRO A 166 -16.80 0.45 9.35
N GLY A 167 -17.90 0.67 8.68
CA GLY A 167 -17.99 0.92 7.24
C GLY A 167 -19.15 0.20 6.59
N GLU A 168 -19.13 0.16 5.26
CA GLU A 168 -20.20 -0.41 4.45
C GLU A 168 -19.97 -1.92 4.23
N PRO A 169 -21.00 -2.77 4.45
CA PRO A 169 -20.93 -4.17 4.07
C PRO A 169 -20.90 -4.32 2.55
N ALA A 170 -20.50 -5.48 2.07
CA ALA A 170 -20.56 -5.78 0.65
C ALA A 170 -22.01 -5.73 0.14
N ARG A 171 -22.24 -4.97 -0.92
CA ARG A 171 -23.49 -4.89 -1.66
C ARG A 171 -23.43 -5.69 -2.97
N ARG A 172 -22.23 -5.91 -3.48
CA ARG A 172 -21.93 -6.68 -4.68
C ARG A 172 -20.75 -7.60 -4.41
N GLN A 173 -20.74 -8.73 -5.08
CA GLN A 173 -19.60 -9.63 -5.07
C GLN A 173 -19.20 -10.00 -6.48
N VAL A 174 -17.95 -10.38 -6.63
CA VAL A 174 -17.32 -10.76 -7.89
C VAL A 174 -16.64 -12.11 -7.68
N LEU A 175 -16.82 -13.03 -8.62
CA LEU A 175 -16.08 -14.27 -8.72
C LEU A 175 -14.79 -14.00 -9.50
N LEU A 176 -13.71 -14.50 -8.98
CA LEU A 176 -12.38 -14.32 -9.55
C LEU A 176 -11.67 -15.67 -9.60
N GLY A 177 -10.96 -15.95 -10.68
CA GLY A 177 -10.15 -17.15 -10.78
C GLY A 177 -9.12 -17.09 -11.90
N GLU A 178 -8.18 -18.01 -11.85
CA GLU A 178 -7.21 -18.27 -12.91
C GLU A 178 -7.38 -19.69 -13.40
N MET A 179 -7.56 -19.86 -14.71
CA MET A 179 -7.93 -21.12 -15.32
C MET A 179 -7.58 -21.16 -16.80
N GLU A 180 -7.57 -22.35 -17.38
CA GLU A 180 -7.47 -22.55 -18.81
C GLU A 180 -8.81 -22.27 -19.50
N ALA A 181 -8.79 -21.95 -20.81
CA ALA A 181 -9.96 -21.79 -21.65
C ALA A 181 -9.72 -22.45 -23.02
N THR A 182 -10.77 -23.04 -23.62
CA THR A 182 -10.68 -23.66 -24.94
C THR A 182 -11.06 -22.72 -26.09
N ALA A 183 -11.77 -21.63 -25.80
CA ALA A 183 -12.11 -20.63 -26.81
C ALA A 183 -10.87 -19.88 -27.29
N ASP A 184 -10.92 -19.38 -28.52
CA ASP A 184 -9.84 -18.58 -29.09
C ASP A 184 -9.63 -17.27 -28.33
N PRO A 185 -8.39 -16.90 -27.95
CA PRO A 185 -8.11 -15.67 -27.20
C PRO A 185 -8.62 -14.38 -27.86
N ALA A 186 -8.66 -14.33 -29.21
CA ALA A 186 -9.16 -13.17 -29.92
C ALA A 186 -10.69 -13.08 -29.82
N GLU A 187 -11.39 -14.21 -29.87
CA GLU A 187 -12.84 -14.30 -29.65
C GLU A 187 -13.21 -13.86 -28.23
N ILE A 188 -12.48 -14.38 -27.22
CA ILE A 188 -12.65 -13.98 -25.82
C ILE A 188 -12.48 -12.46 -25.69
N THR A 189 -11.39 -11.92 -26.23
CA THR A 189 -11.08 -10.48 -26.14
C THR A 189 -12.19 -9.63 -26.78
N ALA A 190 -12.64 -9.97 -27.99
CA ALA A 190 -13.68 -9.25 -28.70
C ALA A 190 -15.00 -9.26 -27.89
N ARG A 191 -15.37 -10.41 -27.33
CA ARG A 191 -16.59 -10.56 -26.52
C ARG A 191 -16.51 -9.76 -25.21
N VAL A 192 -15.37 -9.81 -24.55
CA VAL A 192 -15.12 -9.04 -23.31
C VAL A 192 -15.22 -7.54 -23.56
N MET A 193 -14.63 -7.03 -24.64
CA MET A 193 -14.72 -5.60 -25.00
C MET A 193 -16.16 -5.15 -25.22
N GLU A 194 -17.02 -5.98 -25.83
CA GLU A 194 -18.43 -5.66 -26.02
C GLU A 194 -19.17 -5.61 -24.68
N ILE A 195 -18.98 -6.60 -23.82
CA ILE A 195 -19.63 -6.66 -22.50
C ILE A 195 -19.20 -5.48 -21.63
N ARG A 196 -17.92 -5.11 -21.66
CA ARG A 196 -17.39 -4.00 -20.85
C ARG A 196 -17.93 -2.62 -21.24
N LYS A 197 -18.61 -2.47 -22.34
CA LYS A 197 -19.34 -1.22 -22.66
C LYS A 197 -20.46 -0.92 -21.64
N THR A 198 -21.00 -1.96 -20.99
CA THR A 198 -22.11 -1.85 -20.04
C THR A 198 -21.82 -2.48 -18.68
N GLN A 199 -20.89 -3.44 -18.61
CA GLN A 199 -20.55 -4.18 -17.39
C GLN A 199 -19.04 -4.10 -17.13
N LEU A 200 -18.62 -3.08 -16.40
CA LEU A 200 -17.20 -2.79 -16.15
C LEU A 200 -16.54 -3.77 -15.15
N TRP A 201 -17.36 -4.48 -14.37
CA TRP A 201 -16.91 -5.54 -13.44
C TRP A 201 -16.69 -6.91 -14.10
N PHE A 202 -16.88 -6.98 -15.41
CA PHE A 202 -16.64 -8.21 -16.19
C PHE A 202 -15.27 -8.14 -16.87
N GLY A 203 -14.52 -9.23 -16.82
CA GLY A 203 -13.25 -9.34 -17.52
C GLY A 203 -12.81 -10.79 -17.66
N VAL A 204 -12.32 -11.14 -18.84
CA VAL A 204 -11.55 -12.36 -19.09
C VAL A 204 -10.33 -11.93 -19.89
N GLY A 205 -9.15 -12.09 -19.32
CA GLY A 205 -7.91 -11.64 -19.92
C GLY A 205 -6.83 -12.72 -19.87
N PRO A 206 -5.98 -12.80 -20.89
CA PRO A 206 -4.88 -13.77 -20.93
C PRO A 206 -3.83 -13.44 -19.86
N LEU A 207 -3.28 -14.49 -19.27
CA LEU A 207 -2.10 -14.49 -18.42
C LEU A 207 -0.98 -15.22 -19.15
N ARG A 208 0.15 -15.44 -18.47
CA ARG A 208 1.22 -16.30 -18.98
C ARG A 208 0.77 -17.77 -18.99
N ASP A 209 1.44 -18.60 -19.74
CA ASP A 209 1.28 -20.08 -19.79
C ASP A 209 -0.12 -20.56 -20.20
N GLY A 210 -0.81 -19.83 -21.10
CA GLY A 210 -2.13 -20.23 -21.60
C GLY A 210 -3.27 -20.08 -20.61
N MET A 211 -2.99 -19.49 -19.45
CA MET A 211 -4.00 -19.22 -18.43
C MET A 211 -4.77 -17.93 -18.73
N PHE A 212 -5.99 -17.87 -18.21
CA PHE A 212 -6.84 -16.68 -18.24
C PHE A 212 -7.21 -16.26 -16.82
N ARG A 213 -7.18 -14.96 -16.56
CA ARG A 213 -7.82 -14.38 -15.38
C ARG A 213 -9.26 -14.07 -15.70
N VAL A 214 -10.17 -14.66 -14.95
CA VAL A 214 -11.61 -14.48 -15.10
C VAL A 214 -12.13 -13.68 -13.93
N VAL A 215 -12.88 -12.62 -14.22
CA VAL A 215 -13.57 -11.77 -13.25
C VAL A 215 -15.01 -11.64 -13.73
N VAL A 216 -15.97 -12.07 -12.94
CA VAL A 216 -17.38 -12.02 -13.32
C VAL A 216 -18.25 -11.66 -12.11
N PRO A 217 -19.25 -10.75 -12.26
CA PRO A 217 -20.16 -10.45 -11.15
C PRO A 217 -20.85 -11.72 -10.66
N ALA A 218 -20.95 -11.87 -9.35
CA ALA A 218 -21.70 -12.97 -8.73
C ALA A 218 -23.22 -12.71 -8.81
N ALA A 219 -24.01 -13.77 -8.76
CA ALA A 219 -25.49 -13.67 -8.78
C ALA A 219 -26.06 -12.93 -7.56
N GLY A 220 -25.34 -12.92 -6.44
CA GLY A 220 -25.74 -12.27 -5.21
C GLY A 220 -24.59 -12.16 -4.22
N VAL A 221 -24.91 -11.63 -3.04
CA VAL A 221 -23.97 -11.51 -1.92
C VAL A 221 -24.14 -12.71 -0.99
N VAL A 222 -23.04 -13.41 -0.75
CA VAL A 222 -22.96 -14.53 0.19
C VAL A 222 -22.19 -14.06 1.42
N GLU A 223 -22.85 -14.09 2.58
CA GLU A 223 -22.25 -13.66 3.85
C GLU A 223 -21.57 -14.82 4.58
N ASP A 224 -22.06 -16.04 4.39
CA ASP A 224 -21.56 -17.23 5.05
C ASP A 224 -20.15 -17.59 4.59
N ARG A 225 -19.31 -18.02 5.55
CA ARG A 225 -17.90 -18.34 5.34
C ARG A 225 -17.68 -19.62 4.53
N GLU A 226 -18.51 -20.62 4.75
CA GLU A 226 -18.39 -21.94 4.11
C GLU A 226 -18.81 -21.87 2.64
N GLU A 227 -19.77 -21.00 2.30
CA GLU A 227 -20.25 -20.78 0.94
C GLU A 227 -19.43 -19.74 0.13
N ARG A 228 -18.42 -19.12 0.72
CA ARG A 228 -17.64 -18.05 0.05
C ARG A 228 -16.68 -18.52 -1.03
N THR A 229 -16.22 -19.75 -0.97
CA THR A 229 -15.36 -20.30 -2.03
C THR A 229 -16.23 -20.70 -3.22
N PRO A 230 -16.16 -19.99 -4.35
CA PRO A 230 -17.00 -20.30 -5.50
C PRO A 230 -16.57 -21.62 -6.12
N THR A 231 -17.54 -22.31 -6.75
CA THR A 231 -17.26 -23.46 -7.60
C THR A 231 -16.99 -23.03 -9.04
N LEU A 232 -16.33 -23.89 -9.81
CA LEU A 232 -16.15 -23.67 -11.24
C LEU A 232 -17.49 -23.60 -11.98
N ASP A 233 -18.50 -24.39 -11.56
CA ASP A 233 -19.80 -24.39 -12.18
C ASP A 233 -20.55 -23.09 -11.92
N GLU A 234 -20.46 -22.52 -10.71
CA GLU A 234 -21.01 -21.19 -10.41
C GLU A 234 -20.36 -20.11 -11.31
N LEU A 235 -19.05 -20.14 -11.46
CA LEU A 235 -18.33 -19.20 -12.32
C LEU A 235 -18.75 -19.37 -13.80
N LYS A 236 -18.85 -20.60 -14.30
CA LYS A 236 -19.35 -20.91 -15.65
C LYS A 236 -20.75 -20.42 -15.88
N GLN A 237 -21.63 -20.56 -14.87
CA GLN A 237 -23.02 -20.08 -14.97
C GLN A 237 -23.04 -18.56 -15.15
N GLN A 238 -22.26 -17.82 -14.36
CA GLN A 238 -22.17 -16.36 -14.49
C GLN A 238 -21.54 -15.94 -15.83
N LEU A 239 -20.53 -16.63 -16.31
CA LEU A 239 -19.98 -16.37 -17.64
C LEU A 239 -21.04 -16.54 -18.75
N ARG A 240 -21.84 -17.61 -18.71
CA ARG A 240 -22.94 -17.82 -19.68
C ARG A 240 -24.01 -16.72 -19.58
N GLU A 241 -24.32 -16.24 -18.39
CA GLU A 241 -25.30 -15.17 -18.18
C GLU A 241 -24.86 -13.86 -18.84
N TYR A 242 -23.59 -13.45 -18.66
CA TYR A 242 -23.06 -12.19 -19.20
C TYR A 242 -22.56 -12.29 -20.64
N ALA A 243 -21.94 -13.41 -20.99
CA ALA A 243 -21.26 -13.57 -22.29
C ALA A 243 -22.02 -14.46 -23.28
N GLY A 244 -23.03 -15.20 -22.83
CA GLY A 244 -23.70 -16.23 -23.64
C GLY A 244 -22.87 -17.52 -23.83
N THR A 245 -21.67 -17.55 -23.26
CA THR A 245 -20.72 -18.68 -23.32
C THR A 245 -19.88 -18.70 -22.04
N ASP A 246 -19.37 -19.90 -21.67
CA ASP A 246 -18.39 -20.01 -20.60
C ASP A 246 -16.95 -20.05 -21.15
N PHE A 247 -16.75 -19.77 -22.44
CA PHE A 247 -15.45 -19.82 -23.15
C PHE A 247 -14.71 -21.15 -23.00
N GLY A 248 -15.39 -22.21 -22.57
CA GLY A 248 -14.80 -23.51 -22.29
C GLY A 248 -13.77 -23.47 -21.16
N VAL A 249 -14.00 -22.65 -20.11
CA VAL A 249 -13.08 -22.56 -18.98
C VAL A 249 -13.03 -23.87 -18.20
N HIS A 250 -11.80 -24.30 -17.82
CA HIS A 250 -11.54 -25.54 -17.10
C HIS A 250 -10.25 -25.45 -16.27
N SER A 251 -9.94 -26.50 -15.50
CA SER A 251 -8.69 -26.63 -14.73
C SER A 251 -8.35 -25.37 -13.91
N PRO A 252 -9.24 -24.94 -13.00
CA PRO A 252 -8.96 -23.75 -12.22
C PRO A 252 -7.75 -23.96 -11.31
N ARG A 253 -6.76 -23.06 -11.40
CA ARG A 253 -5.63 -23.02 -10.48
C ARG A 253 -6.08 -22.57 -9.09
N TRP A 254 -7.00 -21.61 -9.05
CA TRP A 254 -7.68 -21.15 -7.86
C TRP A 254 -8.96 -20.41 -8.21
N LEU A 255 -9.86 -20.32 -7.23
CA LEU A 255 -11.11 -19.57 -7.30
C LEU A 255 -11.27 -18.75 -6.02
N SER A 256 -11.83 -17.58 -6.13
CA SER A 256 -12.09 -16.68 -5.00
C SER A 256 -13.33 -15.83 -5.24
N ARG A 257 -13.88 -15.35 -4.16
CA ARG A 257 -14.99 -14.39 -4.13
C ARG A 257 -14.58 -13.19 -3.30
N PHE A 258 -14.74 -11.99 -3.83
CA PHE A 258 -14.54 -10.76 -3.06
C PHE A 258 -15.74 -9.84 -3.22
N GLY A 259 -15.97 -9.02 -2.20
CA GLY A 259 -17.03 -8.03 -2.19
C GLY A 259 -16.49 -6.62 -2.30
N ASP A 260 -17.42 -5.68 -2.44
CA ASP A 260 -17.17 -4.24 -2.44
C ASP A 260 -17.27 -3.63 -1.02
N ALA A 261 -17.13 -4.44 0.03
CA ALA A 261 -17.08 -3.95 1.39
C ALA A 261 -15.97 -2.89 1.56
N THR A 262 -16.32 -1.81 2.25
CA THR A 262 -15.40 -0.70 2.53
C THR A 262 -15.41 -0.44 4.02
N ARG A 263 -14.32 -0.77 4.72
CA ARG A 263 -14.23 -0.71 6.18
C ARG A 263 -12.87 -0.20 6.61
N GLN A 264 -12.84 0.51 7.76
CA GLN A 264 -11.62 1.00 8.37
C GLN A 264 -11.66 0.74 9.87
N ALA A 265 -10.53 0.35 10.46
CA ALA A 265 -10.39 0.20 11.90
C ALA A 265 -10.52 1.57 12.59
N GLU A 266 -11.28 1.59 13.69
CA GLU A 266 -11.49 2.82 14.47
C GLU A 266 -10.18 3.36 15.03
N HIS A 267 -9.27 2.47 15.41
CA HIS A 267 -7.93 2.79 15.88
C HIS A 267 -6.88 1.92 15.20
N TYR A 268 -5.75 2.53 14.87
CA TYR A 268 -4.58 1.84 14.33
C TYR A 268 -3.59 1.45 15.41
N ARG A 269 -3.76 1.99 16.63
CA ARG A 269 -2.92 1.69 17.80
C ARG A 269 -3.76 1.46 19.05
N VAL A 270 -3.48 0.38 19.77
CA VAL A 270 -3.99 0.12 21.12
C VAL A 270 -2.81 -0.31 21.99
N GLY A 271 -2.30 0.60 22.78
CA GLY A 271 -1.14 0.36 23.63
C GLY A 271 0.11 0.03 22.81
N ARG A 272 0.58 -1.22 22.93
CA ARG A 272 1.78 -1.74 22.24
C ARG A 272 1.45 -2.51 20.96
N VAL A 273 0.19 -2.57 20.56
CA VAL A 273 -0.26 -3.28 19.37
C VAL A 273 -0.75 -2.29 18.32
N LEU A 274 -0.26 -2.43 17.09
CA LEU A 274 -0.62 -1.59 15.96
C LEU A 274 -1.21 -2.43 14.82
N LEU A 275 -1.92 -1.78 13.91
CA LEU A 275 -2.53 -2.40 12.72
C LEU A 275 -2.01 -1.69 11.45
N ALA A 276 -1.73 -2.45 10.38
CA ALA A 276 -1.31 -1.90 9.10
C ALA A 276 -1.88 -2.72 7.92
N GLY A 277 -2.03 -2.08 6.76
CA GLY A 277 -2.59 -2.68 5.56
C GLY A 277 -4.03 -3.14 5.74
N ASP A 278 -4.41 -4.25 5.13
CA ASP A 278 -5.78 -4.77 5.17
C ASP A 278 -6.29 -5.08 6.59
N ALA A 279 -5.41 -5.24 7.59
CA ALA A 279 -5.82 -5.36 8.99
C ALA A 279 -6.46 -4.06 9.52
N ALA A 280 -6.02 -2.92 9.00
CA ALA A 280 -6.50 -1.59 9.36
C ALA A 280 -7.60 -1.07 8.41
N HIS A 281 -7.58 -1.42 7.12
CA HIS A 281 -8.54 -0.94 6.12
C HIS A 281 -8.74 -1.94 4.99
N VAL A 282 -9.98 -2.08 4.51
CA VAL A 282 -10.33 -2.91 3.35
C VAL A 282 -11.25 -2.17 2.42
N HIS A 283 -11.07 -2.38 1.14
CA HIS A 283 -11.89 -1.81 0.08
C HIS A 283 -11.84 -2.68 -1.19
N PRO A 284 -12.78 -2.53 -2.14
CA PRO A 284 -12.71 -3.22 -3.42
C PRO A 284 -11.47 -2.78 -4.22
N PRO A 285 -10.96 -3.63 -5.13
CA PRO A 285 -9.68 -3.42 -5.81
C PRO A 285 -9.75 -2.37 -6.93
N LEU A 286 -10.56 -1.32 -6.77
CA LEU A 286 -10.70 -0.24 -7.74
C LEU A 286 -9.47 0.66 -7.73
N GLY A 287 -8.92 0.88 -8.91
CA GLY A 287 -7.67 1.62 -9.06
C GLY A 287 -6.42 0.88 -8.55
N GLY A 288 -6.54 -0.34 -7.99
CA GLY A 288 -5.38 -1.12 -7.51
C GLY A 288 -4.70 -0.59 -6.25
N GLN A 289 -5.42 0.11 -5.37
CA GLN A 289 -4.82 0.92 -4.30
C GLN A 289 -4.40 0.13 -3.05
N GLY A 290 -5.04 -1.03 -2.72
CA GLY A 290 -4.88 -1.69 -1.41
C GLY A 290 -3.45 -2.11 -1.06
N LEU A 291 -2.77 -2.83 -1.95
CA LEU A 291 -1.37 -3.21 -1.75
C LEU A 291 -0.49 -1.97 -1.57
N ASN A 292 -0.69 -0.96 -2.42
CA ASN A 292 0.07 0.29 -2.42
C ASN A 292 -0.12 1.09 -1.13
N LEU A 293 -1.35 1.14 -0.61
CA LEU A 293 -1.68 1.79 0.66
C LEU A 293 -1.00 1.09 1.85
N GLY A 294 -1.03 -0.25 1.88
CA GLY A 294 -0.38 -1.05 2.93
C GLY A 294 1.15 -0.93 2.94
N LEU A 295 1.80 -0.82 1.77
CA LEU A 295 3.24 -0.53 1.69
C LEU A 295 3.58 0.83 2.28
N GLN A 296 2.75 1.84 2.03
CA GLN A 296 2.93 3.18 2.59
C GLN A 296 2.68 3.23 4.10
N ASP A 297 1.74 2.42 4.62
CA ASP A 297 1.56 2.27 6.06
C ASP A 297 2.82 1.71 6.71
N ALA A 298 3.39 0.65 6.14
CA ALA A 298 4.62 0.03 6.62
C ALA A 298 5.80 1.00 6.59
N PHE A 299 5.92 1.79 5.53
CA PHE A 299 6.96 2.79 5.35
C PHE A 299 6.85 3.96 6.34
N ASN A 300 5.64 4.43 6.63
CA ASN A 300 5.39 5.45 7.64
C ASN A 300 5.63 4.94 9.07
N LEU A 301 5.17 3.71 9.36
CA LEU A 301 5.26 3.11 10.70
C LEU A 301 6.68 2.66 11.04
N GLY A 302 7.41 2.09 10.08
CA GLY A 302 8.65 1.36 10.33
C GLY A 302 9.70 2.18 11.09
N TRP A 303 10.01 3.38 10.63
CA TRP A 303 10.99 4.25 11.28
C TRP A 303 10.51 4.79 12.64
N LYS A 304 9.19 5.08 12.81
CA LYS A 304 8.61 5.56 14.06
C LYS A 304 8.66 4.49 15.15
N LEU A 305 8.27 3.26 14.79
CA LEU A 305 8.34 2.14 15.70
C LEU A 305 9.80 1.76 16.03
N ALA A 306 10.70 1.87 15.06
CA ALA A 306 12.12 1.68 15.30
C ALA A 306 12.70 2.74 16.25
N ALA A 307 12.29 4.00 16.11
CA ALA A 307 12.66 5.07 17.01
C ALA A 307 12.25 4.78 18.46
N GLU A 308 11.02 4.32 18.64
CA GLU A 308 10.44 3.93 19.93
C GLU A 308 11.21 2.76 20.55
N VAL A 309 11.47 1.70 19.78
CA VAL A 309 12.25 0.54 20.24
C VAL A 309 13.68 0.93 20.62
N ASN A 310 14.31 1.81 19.84
CA ASN A 310 15.69 2.26 20.08
C ASN A 310 15.79 3.37 21.14
N GLY A 311 14.67 3.85 21.70
CA GLY A 311 14.62 4.78 22.82
C GLY A 311 15.06 6.21 22.49
N TRP A 312 14.87 6.64 21.22
CA TRP A 312 15.12 8.02 20.83
C TRP A 312 13.87 8.74 20.32
N ALA A 313 12.72 8.05 20.22
CA ALA A 313 11.48 8.65 19.83
C ALA A 313 11.10 9.80 20.75
N PRO A 314 10.77 10.99 20.25
CA PRO A 314 10.12 11.99 21.07
C PRO A 314 8.72 11.51 21.50
N GLU A 315 8.22 12.05 22.60
CA GLU A 315 6.88 11.73 23.09
C GLU A 315 5.83 11.97 22.00
N GLY A 316 4.91 11.01 21.82
CA GLY A 316 3.84 11.08 20.84
C GLY A 316 4.24 10.75 19.40
N LEU A 317 5.53 10.48 19.08
CA LEU A 317 5.94 10.18 17.71
C LEU A 317 5.17 8.98 17.13
N LEU A 318 5.01 7.91 17.91
CA LEU A 318 4.33 6.71 17.42
C LEU A 318 2.82 6.94 17.24
N ASP A 319 2.20 7.88 17.96
CA ASP A 319 0.79 8.24 17.79
C ASP A 319 0.54 9.00 16.47
N THR A 320 1.58 9.64 15.91
CA THR A 320 1.47 10.27 14.59
C THR A 320 1.21 9.25 13.47
N TYR A 321 1.46 7.95 13.68
CA TYR A 321 1.12 6.92 12.70
C TYR A 321 -0.38 6.90 12.41
N GLU A 322 -1.21 6.80 13.44
CA GLU A 322 -2.67 6.84 13.29
C GLU A 322 -3.13 8.21 12.76
N ALA A 323 -2.63 9.29 13.35
CA ALA A 323 -3.02 10.66 12.95
C ALA A 323 -2.73 10.96 11.47
N GLU A 324 -1.69 10.36 10.89
CA GLU A 324 -1.30 10.55 9.49
C GLU A 324 -1.97 9.52 8.55
N ARG A 325 -2.01 8.24 8.94
CA ARG A 325 -2.43 7.17 8.01
C ARG A 325 -3.93 6.90 8.02
N HIS A 326 -4.62 7.15 9.14
CA HIS A 326 -6.07 6.99 9.21
C HIS A 326 -6.81 7.94 8.24
N PRO A 327 -6.53 9.26 8.18
CA PRO A 327 -7.16 10.15 7.20
C PRO A 327 -6.82 9.81 5.75
N VAL A 328 -5.60 9.31 5.47
CA VAL A 328 -5.22 8.86 4.12
C VAL A 328 -6.05 7.66 3.69
N ALA A 329 -6.23 6.67 4.58
CA ALA A 329 -7.07 5.52 4.28
C ALA A 329 -8.53 5.94 4.07
N ASP A 330 -9.08 6.83 4.89
CA ASP A 330 -10.44 7.37 4.72
C ASP A 330 -10.62 8.02 3.35
N ALA A 331 -9.67 8.85 2.91
CA ALA A 331 -9.68 9.46 1.58
C ALA A 331 -9.62 8.43 0.44
N VAL A 332 -8.85 7.34 0.61
CA VAL A 332 -8.81 6.21 -0.34
C VAL A 332 -10.16 5.49 -0.39
N LEU A 333 -10.78 5.25 0.78
CA LEU A 333 -12.08 4.62 0.86
C LEU A 333 -13.16 5.45 0.13
N ASP A 334 -13.14 6.78 0.32
CA ASP A 334 -14.05 7.69 -0.39
C ASP A 334 -13.78 7.71 -1.90
N ASN A 335 -12.53 7.74 -2.31
CA ASN A 335 -12.15 7.65 -3.72
C ASN A 335 -12.67 6.35 -4.36
N VAL A 336 -12.52 5.23 -3.68
CA VAL A 336 -13.01 3.92 -4.16
C VAL A 336 -14.55 3.88 -4.22
N ARG A 337 -15.26 4.46 -3.24
CA ARG A 337 -16.73 4.61 -3.29
C ARG A 337 -17.17 5.44 -4.51
N ALA A 338 -16.50 6.56 -4.77
CA ALA A 338 -16.77 7.39 -5.95
C ALA A 338 -16.55 6.61 -7.25
N GLN A 339 -15.44 5.87 -7.36
CA GLN A 339 -15.18 5.02 -8.51
C GLN A 339 -16.26 3.93 -8.69
N ALA A 340 -16.73 3.31 -7.60
CA ALA A 340 -17.77 2.29 -7.65
C ALA A 340 -19.10 2.83 -8.21
N VAL A 341 -19.47 4.08 -7.87
CA VAL A 341 -20.64 4.76 -8.43
C VAL A 341 -20.45 4.98 -9.93
N VAL A 342 -19.31 5.50 -10.36
CA VAL A 342 -19.00 5.75 -11.78
C VAL A 342 -18.96 4.45 -12.60
N MET A 343 -18.63 3.33 -11.98
CA MET A 343 -18.60 2.00 -12.62
C MET A 343 -19.94 1.25 -12.55
N SER A 344 -20.96 1.82 -11.89
CA SER A 344 -22.28 1.19 -11.82
C SER A 344 -22.91 1.11 -13.21
N PRO A 345 -23.54 -0.04 -13.56
CA PRO A 345 -24.30 -0.20 -14.79
C PRO A 345 -25.64 0.53 -14.78
N ASP A 346 -26.07 1.10 -13.66
CA ASP A 346 -27.32 1.82 -13.50
C ASP A 346 -27.37 3.11 -14.32
N PRO A 347 -28.58 3.63 -14.66
CA PRO A 347 -28.71 4.87 -15.42
C PRO A 347 -27.94 6.04 -14.83
N ASP A 348 -27.97 6.19 -13.50
CA ASP A 348 -27.31 7.29 -12.78
C ASP A 348 -25.78 7.15 -12.83
N GLY A 349 -25.25 5.94 -12.61
CA GLY A 349 -23.82 5.66 -12.75
C GLY A 349 -23.32 5.93 -14.17
N ARG A 350 -24.09 5.51 -15.20
CA ARG A 350 -23.75 5.80 -16.59
C ARG A 350 -23.80 7.31 -16.92
N ALA A 351 -24.75 8.05 -16.33
CA ALA A 351 -24.82 9.50 -16.50
C ALA A 351 -23.61 10.19 -15.87
N MET A 352 -23.28 9.83 -14.62
CA MET A 352 -22.10 10.32 -13.92
C MET A 352 -20.81 9.99 -14.67
N ARG A 353 -20.69 8.77 -15.21
CA ARG A 353 -19.52 8.38 -16.00
C ARG A 353 -19.34 9.23 -17.25
N ARG A 354 -20.44 9.55 -17.99
CA ARG A 354 -20.34 10.43 -19.16
C ARG A 354 -19.84 11.82 -18.77
N LEU A 355 -20.45 12.44 -17.75
CA LEU A 355 -20.05 13.75 -17.26
C LEU A 355 -18.57 13.75 -16.82
N LEU A 356 -18.16 12.75 -16.02
CA LEU A 356 -16.78 12.66 -15.55
C LEU A 356 -15.81 12.43 -16.71
N THR A 357 -16.19 11.67 -17.73
CA THR A 357 -15.38 11.46 -18.93
C THR A 357 -15.15 12.78 -19.68
N GLU A 358 -16.16 13.65 -19.74
CA GLU A 358 -16.04 14.99 -20.32
C GLU A 358 -15.12 15.88 -19.47
N LEU A 359 -15.30 15.88 -18.13
CA LEU A 359 -14.47 16.66 -17.21
C LEU A 359 -13.00 16.21 -17.24
N MET A 360 -12.72 14.92 -17.34
CA MET A 360 -11.36 14.38 -17.48
C MET A 360 -10.69 14.71 -18.82
N ALA A 361 -11.36 15.41 -19.74
CA ALA A 361 -10.71 16.03 -20.91
C ALA A 361 -9.87 17.25 -20.52
N PHE A 362 -10.15 17.88 -19.38
CA PHE A 362 -9.30 18.92 -18.80
C PHE A 362 -8.11 18.27 -18.08
N GLU A 363 -6.92 18.70 -18.43
CA GLU A 363 -5.65 18.14 -17.92
C GLU A 363 -5.59 18.17 -16.39
N GLU A 364 -6.01 19.26 -15.78
CA GLU A 364 -6.01 19.46 -14.33
C GLU A 364 -6.92 18.45 -13.60
N VAL A 365 -8.08 18.16 -14.18
CA VAL A 365 -9.03 17.18 -13.61
C VAL A 365 -8.47 15.76 -13.74
N ASN A 366 -7.93 15.43 -14.93
CA ASN A 366 -7.31 14.12 -15.17
C ASN A 366 -6.14 13.89 -14.22
N ARG A 367 -5.26 14.88 -14.05
CA ARG A 367 -4.12 14.84 -13.15
C ARG A 367 -4.55 14.68 -11.69
N LEU A 368 -5.48 15.52 -11.20
CA LEU A 368 -5.99 15.45 -9.83
C LEU A 368 -6.54 14.06 -9.48
N LEU A 369 -7.34 13.48 -10.34
CA LEU A 369 -7.94 12.16 -10.09
C LEU A 369 -6.91 11.05 -10.17
N LEU A 370 -5.91 11.19 -11.02
CA LEU A 370 -4.85 10.20 -11.13
C LEU A 370 -3.86 10.29 -9.95
N GLU A 371 -3.47 11.49 -9.52
CA GLU A 371 -2.61 11.69 -8.34
C GLU A 371 -3.21 11.04 -7.09
N LYS A 372 -4.55 11.12 -6.92
CA LYS A 372 -5.27 10.41 -5.83
C LYS A 372 -5.12 8.89 -5.91
N VAL A 373 -5.20 8.30 -7.09
CA VAL A 373 -5.04 6.85 -7.28
C VAL A 373 -3.59 6.43 -7.07
N LEU A 374 -2.64 7.25 -7.53
CA LEU A 374 -1.20 6.99 -7.45
C LEU A 374 -0.58 7.36 -6.09
N ALA A 375 -1.39 7.96 -5.18
CA ALA A 375 -0.97 8.45 -3.87
C ALA A 375 0.14 9.53 -3.93
N LEU A 376 0.10 10.38 -4.96
CA LEU A 376 1.03 11.50 -5.14
C LEU A 376 0.54 12.80 -4.49
N ASP A 377 -0.75 12.90 -4.17
CA ASP A 377 -1.40 14.05 -3.55
C ASP A 377 -1.35 14.02 -2.01
N ILE A 378 -0.80 12.98 -1.40
CA ILE A 378 -0.77 12.82 0.06
C ILE A 378 0.03 13.96 0.70
N ARG A 379 -0.64 14.64 1.64
CA ARG A 379 -0.05 15.66 2.49
C ARG A 379 -0.49 15.44 3.93
N TYR A 380 0.48 15.29 4.84
CA TYR A 380 0.20 15.24 6.27
C TYR A 380 0.01 16.65 6.83
N ASP A 381 -0.84 16.79 7.84
CA ASP A 381 -1.05 18.06 8.51
C ASP A 381 0.05 18.31 9.56
N PHE A 382 1.03 19.13 9.18
CA PHE A 382 2.09 19.59 10.07
C PHE A 382 1.94 21.06 10.42
N GLY A 383 0.73 21.62 10.25
CA GLY A 383 0.40 23.02 10.52
C GLY A 383 0.60 23.93 9.30
N GLU A 384 0.54 25.23 9.55
CA GLU A 384 0.72 26.26 8.51
C GLU A 384 2.20 26.46 8.17
N GLY A 385 2.50 26.74 6.90
CA GLY A 385 3.86 26.97 6.44
C GLY A 385 4.03 26.89 4.94
N HIS A 386 5.26 26.60 4.50
CA HIS A 386 5.58 26.45 3.09
C HIS A 386 4.77 25.36 2.40
N PRO A 387 4.42 25.48 1.10
CA PRO A 387 3.63 24.47 0.37
C PRO A 387 4.21 23.05 0.39
N LEU A 388 5.51 22.89 0.56
CA LEU A 388 6.16 21.58 0.70
C LEU A 388 5.90 20.90 2.05
N LEU A 389 5.54 21.65 3.09
CA LEU A 389 5.33 21.10 4.44
C LEU A 389 4.26 20.01 4.44
N GLY A 390 4.57 18.86 5.00
CA GLY A 390 3.70 17.68 5.03
C GLY A 390 3.64 16.87 3.74
N ARG A 391 4.19 17.37 2.64
CA ARG A 391 4.28 16.64 1.38
C ARG A 391 5.51 15.73 1.34
N ARG A 392 5.44 14.67 0.56
CA ARG A 392 6.63 13.93 0.15
C ARG A 392 7.54 14.84 -0.69
N MET A 393 8.84 14.76 -0.52
CA MET A 393 9.78 15.41 -1.42
C MET A 393 9.90 14.59 -2.70
N PRO A 394 9.76 15.18 -3.90
CA PRO A 394 10.09 14.51 -5.15
C PRO A 394 11.56 14.12 -5.19
N ASP A 395 11.93 13.22 -6.09
CA ASP A 395 13.35 12.92 -6.32
C ASP A 395 14.02 14.07 -7.04
N LEU A 396 14.87 14.77 -6.33
CA LEU A 396 15.57 15.96 -6.84
C LEU A 396 16.89 15.57 -7.51
N ALA A 397 17.20 16.23 -8.61
CA ALA A 397 18.55 16.21 -9.19
C ALA A 397 19.50 17.08 -8.34
N LEU A 398 20.56 16.46 -7.82
CA LEU A 398 21.62 17.08 -7.04
C LEU A 398 22.94 17.00 -7.81
N LYS A 399 23.96 17.80 -7.45
CA LYS A 399 25.27 17.70 -8.07
C LYS A 399 25.95 16.35 -7.86
N ARG A 400 25.66 15.69 -6.76
CA ARG A 400 26.22 14.38 -6.37
C ARG A 400 25.38 13.16 -6.75
N GLY A 401 24.27 13.32 -7.46
CA GLY A 401 23.35 12.24 -7.84
C GLY A 401 21.89 12.61 -7.57
N ARG A 402 21.08 11.65 -7.18
CA ARG A 402 19.65 11.85 -6.90
C ARG A 402 19.38 11.88 -5.40
N LEU A 403 18.35 12.63 -4.98
CA LEU A 403 17.96 12.73 -3.58
C LEU A 403 17.60 11.35 -2.99
N TYR A 404 16.86 10.52 -3.73
CA TYR A 404 16.42 9.20 -3.22
C TYR A 404 17.60 8.25 -2.98
N GLU A 405 18.70 8.36 -3.72
CA GLU A 405 19.93 7.58 -3.46
C GLU A 405 20.52 7.87 -2.08
N LEU A 406 20.34 9.09 -1.57
CA LEU A 406 20.81 9.49 -0.24
C LEU A 406 19.89 9.01 0.90
N MET A 407 18.72 8.45 0.58
CA MET A 407 17.73 8.00 1.56
C MET A 407 17.73 6.49 1.81
N HIS A 408 18.61 5.74 1.14
CA HIS A 408 18.68 4.28 1.24
C HIS A 408 18.88 3.75 2.67
N GLN A 409 19.50 4.56 3.54
CA GLN A 409 19.75 4.17 4.93
C GLN A 409 18.55 4.40 5.87
N GLY A 410 17.41 4.89 5.36
CA GLY A 410 16.20 5.13 6.16
C GLY A 410 16.36 6.19 7.25
N ARG A 411 17.30 7.13 7.09
CA ARG A 411 17.58 8.20 8.04
C ARG A 411 16.84 9.47 7.66
N GLY A 412 16.64 10.39 8.62
CA GLY A 412 16.24 11.75 8.29
C GLY A 412 17.32 12.42 7.43
N LEU A 413 16.95 13.41 6.63
CA LEU A 413 17.86 14.11 5.75
C LEU A 413 17.64 15.62 5.84
N LEU A 414 18.69 16.38 6.14
CA LEU A 414 18.75 17.82 6.03
C LEU A 414 19.46 18.19 4.73
N LEU A 415 18.70 18.61 3.72
CA LEU A 415 19.24 19.21 2.50
C LEU A 415 19.47 20.71 2.75
N ASP A 416 20.73 21.16 2.77
CA ASP A 416 21.15 22.52 3.09
C ASP A 416 21.88 23.12 1.87
N GLN A 417 21.15 23.92 1.07
CA GLN A 417 21.69 24.45 -0.18
C GLN A 417 22.78 25.51 0.04
N ASN A 418 22.74 26.20 1.19
CA ASN A 418 23.66 27.26 1.52
C ASN A 418 24.88 26.82 2.37
N GLY A 419 24.80 25.61 2.94
CA GLY A 419 25.86 25.07 3.80
C GLY A 419 25.99 25.75 5.17
N GLN A 420 24.94 26.42 5.65
CA GLN A 420 24.97 27.26 6.87
C GLN A 420 24.33 26.58 8.09
N LEU A 421 23.59 25.48 7.90
CA LEU A 421 22.85 24.81 8.97
C LEU A 421 23.64 23.64 9.55
N SER A 422 23.30 23.24 10.78
CA SER A 422 23.91 22.10 11.47
C SER A 422 22.85 21.17 12.03
N ALA A 423 23.04 19.87 11.86
CA ALA A 423 22.32 18.81 12.54
C ALA A 423 23.23 18.07 13.55
N GLU A 424 24.30 18.73 14.03
CA GLU A 424 25.18 18.17 15.06
C GLU A 424 24.37 17.82 16.32
N GLY A 425 24.61 16.63 16.87
CA GLY A 425 23.80 16.05 17.95
C GLY A 425 22.63 15.18 17.47
N TRP A 426 22.35 15.12 16.17
CA TRP A 426 21.44 14.16 15.53
C TRP A 426 22.11 13.36 14.42
N ALA A 427 23.45 13.44 14.29
CA ALA A 427 24.21 12.78 13.24
C ALA A 427 24.10 11.25 13.24
N ASP A 428 23.59 10.65 14.29
CA ASP A 428 23.23 9.22 14.38
C ASP A 428 21.88 8.88 13.70
N ARG A 429 21.03 9.89 13.39
CA ARG A 429 19.63 9.75 12.90
C ARG A 429 19.32 10.61 11.69
N VAL A 430 20.05 11.70 11.47
CA VAL A 430 19.85 12.68 10.40
C VAL A 430 21.13 12.89 9.64
N ASP A 431 21.10 12.67 8.33
CA ASP A 431 22.18 12.97 7.42
C ASP A 431 22.08 14.43 6.96
N ARG A 432 23.17 15.20 7.12
CA ARG A 432 23.26 16.54 6.55
C ARG A 432 23.92 16.48 5.19
N VAL A 433 23.23 16.99 4.18
CA VAL A 433 23.69 17.06 2.80
C VAL A 433 23.77 18.51 2.38
N VAL A 434 24.97 18.98 2.08
CA VAL A 434 25.20 20.29 1.47
C VAL A 434 25.30 20.10 -0.03
N ASP A 435 24.22 20.44 -0.73
CA ASP A 435 24.10 20.34 -2.19
C ASP A 435 22.99 21.25 -2.68
N VAL A 436 22.90 21.47 -3.99
CA VAL A 436 21.97 22.40 -4.63
C VAL A 436 21.15 21.65 -5.67
N SER A 437 19.84 21.93 -5.69
CA SER A 437 18.92 21.51 -6.74
C SER A 437 18.24 22.73 -7.36
N GLU A 438 18.17 22.79 -8.68
CA GLU A 438 17.42 23.82 -9.41
C GLU A 438 15.88 23.65 -9.24
N ASP A 439 15.44 22.45 -8.85
CA ASP A 439 14.02 22.12 -8.65
C ASP A 439 13.53 22.44 -7.23
N LEU A 440 14.41 22.94 -6.33
CA LEU A 440 14.08 23.28 -4.95
C LEU A 440 14.21 24.78 -4.69
N ASP A 441 13.09 25.44 -4.45
CA ASP A 441 12.98 26.90 -4.28
C ASP A 441 13.14 27.39 -2.83
N VAL A 442 13.59 26.52 -1.90
CA VAL A 442 13.85 26.85 -0.48
C VAL A 442 15.32 26.68 -0.15
N PRO A 443 15.88 27.50 0.78
CA PRO A 443 17.31 27.43 1.14
C PRO A 443 17.71 26.12 1.80
N ALA A 444 16.80 25.49 2.55
CA ALA A 444 16.99 24.15 3.08
C ALA A 444 15.65 23.45 3.35
N ALA A 445 15.69 22.12 3.42
CA ALA A 445 14.56 21.27 3.78
C ALA A 445 15.01 20.14 4.72
N LEU A 446 14.22 19.88 5.77
CA LEU A 446 14.38 18.72 6.64
C LEU A 446 13.35 17.67 6.27
N LEU A 447 13.82 16.46 5.96
CA LEU A 447 13.02 15.31 5.57
C LEU A 447 13.03 14.25 6.68
N ARG A 448 11.89 13.63 6.89
CA ARG A 448 11.77 12.41 7.69
C ARG A 448 12.30 11.19 6.90
N PRO A 449 12.56 10.06 7.58
CA PRO A 449 12.96 8.81 6.93
C PRO A 449 12.00 8.31 5.85
N ASP A 450 10.71 8.68 5.91
CA ASP A 450 9.68 8.35 4.92
C ASP A 450 9.55 9.41 3.78
N GLY A 451 10.49 10.36 3.71
CA GLY A 451 10.59 11.34 2.64
C GLY A 451 9.65 12.54 2.76
N HIS A 452 8.90 12.68 3.85
CA HIS A 452 8.01 13.83 4.05
C HIS A 452 8.77 15.02 4.63
N VAL A 453 8.47 16.20 4.09
CA VAL A 453 9.07 17.47 4.51
C VAL A 453 8.45 17.92 5.82
N VAL A 454 9.27 18.12 6.84
CA VAL A 454 8.84 18.57 8.17
C VAL A 454 9.26 20.00 8.49
N TRP A 455 10.17 20.55 7.70
CA TRP A 455 10.60 21.93 7.85
C TRP A 455 11.30 22.41 6.56
N THR A 456 11.14 23.71 6.28
CA THR A 456 11.91 24.44 5.25
C THR A 456 12.31 25.78 5.79
N GLY A 457 13.50 26.29 5.45
CA GLY A 457 13.96 27.60 5.86
C GLY A 457 15.48 27.70 5.95
N GLU A 458 15.97 28.74 6.68
CA GLU A 458 17.40 29.01 6.89
C GLU A 458 17.74 29.32 8.36
N ASP A 459 16.74 29.33 9.25
CA ASP A 459 16.96 29.62 10.67
C ASP A 459 17.36 28.37 11.45
N GLN A 460 18.57 28.37 12.03
CA GLN A 460 19.11 27.25 12.79
C GLN A 460 18.26 26.92 14.04
N ARG A 461 17.66 27.93 14.71
CA ARG A 461 16.87 27.70 15.92
C ARG A 461 15.54 27.04 15.60
N GLU A 462 14.90 27.44 14.50
CA GLU A 462 13.69 26.79 14.01
C GLU A 462 13.99 25.35 13.57
N LEU A 463 15.07 25.12 12.84
CA LEU A 463 15.53 23.77 12.49
C LEU A 463 15.69 22.88 13.74
N GLU A 464 16.34 23.40 14.81
CA GLU A 464 16.54 22.62 16.04
C GLU A 464 15.23 22.24 16.73
N LYS A 465 14.19 23.08 16.68
CA LYS A 465 12.85 22.72 17.20
C LYS A 465 12.26 21.53 16.45
N HIS A 466 12.37 21.53 15.11
CA HIS A 466 11.86 20.42 14.29
C HIS A 466 12.71 19.17 14.43
N LEU A 467 14.03 19.29 14.60
CA LEU A 467 14.91 18.17 14.93
C LEU A 467 14.52 17.54 16.28
N LEU A 468 14.25 18.33 17.30
CA LEU A 468 13.75 17.86 18.61
C LEU A 468 12.39 17.18 18.48
N GLN A 469 11.47 17.80 17.74
CA GLN A 469 10.10 17.31 17.54
C GLN A 469 10.04 15.95 16.84
N TRP A 470 10.89 15.72 15.83
CA TRP A 470 10.80 14.52 15.00
C TRP A 470 11.89 13.48 15.29
N PHE A 471 13.01 13.89 15.81
CA PHE A 471 14.18 13.04 16.03
C PHE A 471 14.64 12.98 17.49
N GLY A 472 13.88 13.61 18.40
CA GLY A 472 14.15 13.55 19.83
C GLY A 472 15.37 14.39 20.28
N ALA A 473 15.82 14.16 21.52
CA ALA A 473 16.87 14.94 22.13
C ALA A 473 18.24 14.80 21.43
N LYS A 474 19.07 15.83 21.48
CA LYS A 474 20.49 15.78 21.09
C LYS A 474 21.23 14.66 21.83
N ARG A 475 22.14 14.00 21.15
CA ARG A 475 23.11 13.06 21.74
C ARG A 475 24.53 13.57 21.64
#